data_3c3b3dd2f2c5e49513a81d6a3a3e67a3
#
_entry.id   3c3b3dd2f2c5e49513a81d6a3a3e67a3
#
_cell.length_a   1.000
_cell.length_b   1.000
_cell.length_c   1.000
_cell.angle_alpha   90.00
_cell.angle_beta   90.00
_cell.angle_gamma   90.00
#
_symmetry.space_group_name_H-M   'P 1'
#
loop_
_entity.id
_entity.type
_entity.pdbx_description
1 polymer ?
#
loop_
_entity_poly.entity_id
_entity_poly.type
_entity_poly.pdbx_seq_one_letter_code
_entity_poly.pdbx_strand_id
1 'polypeptide(L)'
;ANNFPTQEPAAQCGMRNAECGIENGHSELRTPNSALEQAQRVNETAASRTIGVTIETRPDYVDETEIRRLRELGVTRVELGAQILNDRILELIVRDHTTAEIRHATQLLRDAGFKVAYHLMPNLPGATPDDDLASCRALFEDPAYRPDTLKLYPCVVVKSAELYQWWQDGRYQPYDDETLVELLIAMKRLVPPYARIERVIRDIPSTSIEAGSKRTNLREEVQRRMRARGLACRCIRCRQVRDGEPGTFTLTRRDFEASGGQEAFLSFEDAATDRLACLLRLRLPSTLRNRHPHWMPVLEGAALVRELHTYGHHVGIHQRADDAAQHRGFGKQLIEEAERIARQEWGCQRIAVIAGVGARE
;
A
#
# COMPACT_ATOMS: atom_id res chain seq x y z
N ALA A 1 31.58 -3.42 -9.40
CA ALA A 1 32.34 -3.76 -8.21
C ALA A 1 32.35 -2.54 -7.26
N ASN A 2 31.44 -2.49 -6.31
CA ASN A 2 31.45 -1.49 -5.24
C ASN A 2 31.70 -2.21 -3.92
N ASN A 3 32.85 -1.93 -3.33
CA ASN A 3 33.24 -2.39 -2.00
C ASN A 3 32.41 -1.68 -0.93
N PHE A 4 31.70 -2.44 -0.12
CA PHE A 4 31.14 -1.97 1.14
C PHE A 4 32.13 -2.27 2.28
N PRO A 5 32.35 -1.36 3.23
CA PRO A 5 33.24 -1.62 4.37
C PRO A 5 32.57 -2.60 5.35
N THR A 6 33.38 -3.57 5.81
CA THR A 6 33.03 -4.50 6.90
C THR A 6 32.97 -3.75 8.22
N GLN A 7 31.83 -3.75 8.91
CA GLN A 7 31.70 -3.30 10.30
C GLN A 7 31.52 -4.49 11.24
N GLU A 8 32.17 -4.39 12.40
CA GLU A 8 32.14 -5.35 13.51
C GLU A 8 30.76 -5.48 14.16
N PRO A 9 30.45 -6.59 14.85
CA PRO A 9 29.12 -6.85 15.40
C PRO A 9 28.79 -5.94 16.58
N ALA A 10 27.67 -5.21 16.48
CA ALA A 10 27.15 -4.34 17.52
C ALA A 10 26.45 -5.15 18.63
N ALA A 11 26.72 -4.74 19.87
CA ALA A 11 26.21 -5.31 21.10
C ALA A 11 24.67 -5.23 21.21
N GLN A 12 24.09 -6.25 21.88
CA GLN A 12 22.67 -6.38 22.20
C GLN A 12 22.17 -5.18 23.01
N CYS A 13 21.19 -4.47 22.49
CA CYS A 13 20.42 -3.48 23.23
C CYS A 13 19.18 -4.14 23.83
N GLY A 14 19.19 -4.32 25.16
CA GLY A 14 18.05 -4.82 25.90
C GLY A 14 16.92 -3.79 25.95
N MET A 15 15.86 -3.99 25.21
CA MET A 15 14.57 -3.39 25.52
C MET A 15 13.94 -4.21 26.65
N ARG A 16 13.72 -3.57 27.80
CA ARG A 16 12.93 -4.17 28.88
C ARG A 16 11.52 -4.35 28.36
N ASN A 17 11.05 -5.60 28.43
CA ASN A 17 9.66 -5.97 28.20
C ASN A 17 8.77 -5.07 29.06
N ALA A 18 7.98 -4.20 28.43
CA ALA A 18 6.77 -3.74 29.05
C ALA A 18 5.89 -4.99 29.13
N GLU A 19 5.59 -5.44 30.34
CA GLU A 19 4.65 -6.52 30.60
C GLU A 19 3.26 -6.08 30.13
N CYS A 20 3.01 -6.24 28.84
CA CYS A 20 1.68 -6.32 28.32
C CYS A 20 1.28 -7.79 28.50
N GLY A 21 0.29 -8.08 29.36
CA GLY A 21 -0.21 -9.42 29.65
C GLY A 21 -0.75 -10.10 28.38
N ILE A 22 0.16 -10.60 27.57
CA ILE A 22 -0.11 -11.57 26.53
C ILE A 22 0.14 -12.92 27.20
N GLU A 23 -0.95 -13.59 27.59
CA GLU A 23 -0.85 -15.03 27.83
C GLU A 23 -0.27 -15.63 26.55
N ASN A 24 0.99 -16.06 26.67
CA ASN A 24 1.65 -16.93 25.72
C ASN A 24 0.85 -18.24 25.68
N GLY A 25 -0.16 -18.30 24.80
CA GLY A 25 -0.63 -19.58 24.33
C GLY A 25 0.61 -20.30 23.80
N HIS A 26 0.95 -21.43 24.42
CA HIS A 26 2.12 -22.25 24.14
C HIS A 26 2.36 -22.35 22.63
N SER A 27 3.20 -21.49 22.08
CA SER A 27 3.93 -21.82 20.88
C SER A 27 4.96 -22.84 21.35
N GLU A 28 4.64 -24.13 21.27
CA GLU A 28 5.68 -25.14 21.15
C GLU A 28 6.70 -24.58 20.16
N LEU A 29 7.96 -24.50 20.59
CA LEU A 29 9.08 -24.15 19.72
C LEU A 29 9.13 -25.21 18.61
N ARG A 30 8.33 -25.02 17.57
CA ARG A 30 8.35 -25.86 16.37
C ARG A 30 9.75 -25.75 15.81
N THR A 31 10.48 -26.84 15.83
CA THR A 31 11.71 -26.98 15.04
C THR A 31 11.32 -26.64 13.58
N PRO A 32 12.02 -25.72 12.92
CA PRO A 32 11.65 -25.36 11.55
C PRO A 32 11.70 -26.60 10.67
N ASN A 33 10.54 -27.04 10.21
CA ASN A 33 10.42 -28.27 9.43
C ASN A 33 10.64 -28.06 7.92
N SER A 34 10.76 -26.79 7.48
CA SER A 34 10.96 -26.46 6.07
C SER A 34 12.18 -25.56 5.86
N ALA A 35 12.77 -25.63 4.66
CA ALA A 35 13.86 -24.72 4.24
C ALA A 35 13.42 -23.25 4.28
N LEU A 36 12.15 -22.97 4.03
CA LEU A 36 11.57 -21.64 4.09
C LEU A 36 11.58 -21.07 5.51
N GLU A 37 11.13 -21.87 6.50
CA GLU A 37 11.13 -21.46 7.91
C GLU A 37 12.56 -21.22 8.43
N GLN A 38 13.51 -22.06 8.02
CA GLN A 38 14.93 -21.86 8.33
C GLN A 38 15.45 -20.56 7.73
N ALA A 39 15.16 -20.28 6.46
CA ALA A 39 15.56 -19.04 5.79
C ALA A 39 14.93 -17.81 6.45
N GLN A 40 13.68 -17.88 6.86
CA GLN A 40 13.01 -16.79 7.58
C GLN A 40 13.66 -16.52 8.94
N ARG A 41 14.00 -17.55 9.73
CA ARG A 41 14.72 -17.38 11.00
C ARG A 41 16.11 -16.77 10.81
N VAL A 42 16.86 -17.21 9.81
CA VAL A 42 18.16 -16.59 9.47
C VAL A 42 17.96 -15.11 9.11
N ASN A 43 16.92 -14.78 8.36
CA ASN A 43 16.62 -13.40 7.96
C ASN A 43 16.23 -12.49 9.14
N GLU A 44 15.62 -13.02 10.19
CA GLU A 44 15.22 -12.24 11.39
C GLU A 44 16.42 -11.60 12.10
N THR A 45 17.57 -12.26 12.08
CA THR A 45 18.79 -11.83 12.80
C THR A 45 19.95 -11.44 11.87
N ALA A 46 19.77 -11.50 10.55
CA ALA A 46 20.81 -11.17 9.58
C ALA A 46 21.18 -9.67 9.64
N ALA A 47 22.44 -9.35 9.35
CA ALA A 47 22.91 -7.96 9.27
C ALA A 47 22.19 -7.16 8.17
N SER A 48 21.84 -7.82 7.04
CA SER A 48 21.00 -7.27 5.98
C SER A 48 19.75 -8.14 5.87
N ARG A 49 18.59 -7.54 6.13
CA ARG A 49 17.31 -8.27 6.26
C ARG A 49 16.32 -7.90 5.16
N THR A 50 15.60 -8.90 4.67
CA THR A 50 14.40 -8.67 3.86
C THR A 50 13.25 -8.29 4.80
N ILE A 51 12.91 -7.01 4.84
CA ILE A 51 11.91 -6.43 5.76
C ILE A 51 10.50 -6.43 5.21
N GLY A 52 10.30 -6.76 3.94
CA GLY A 52 8.97 -6.82 3.34
C GLY A 52 8.99 -7.55 2.02
N VAL A 53 7.95 -8.33 1.76
CA VAL A 53 7.72 -9.02 0.50
C VAL A 53 6.43 -8.50 -0.09
N THR A 54 6.49 -8.14 -1.37
CA THR A 54 5.33 -7.69 -2.15
C THR A 54 5.16 -8.63 -3.34
N ILE A 55 3.93 -9.06 -3.57
CA ILE A 55 3.58 -9.80 -4.79
C ILE A 55 2.56 -9.03 -5.62
N GLU A 56 2.54 -9.30 -6.91
CA GLU A 56 1.53 -8.82 -7.85
C GLU A 56 0.73 -10.01 -8.38
N THR A 57 -0.59 -9.87 -8.42
CA THR A 57 -1.50 -10.92 -8.91
C THR A 57 -2.75 -10.33 -9.55
N ARG A 58 -3.51 -11.17 -10.25
CA ARG A 58 -4.87 -10.84 -10.69
C ARG A 58 -5.87 -11.08 -9.54
N PRO A 59 -6.99 -10.34 -9.51
CA PRO A 59 -8.01 -10.49 -8.46
C PRO A 59 -8.62 -11.90 -8.35
N ASP A 60 -8.84 -12.57 -9.46
CA ASP A 60 -9.44 -13.92 -9.54
C ASP A 60 -8.55 -15.05 -8.98
N TYR A 61 -7.26 -14.79 -8.76
CA TYR A 61 -6.34 -15.74 -8.11
C TYR A 61 -6.27 -15.55 -6.59
N VAL A 62 -7.05 -14.65 -6.02
CA VAL A 62 -7.04 -14.38 -4.58
C VAL A 62 -8.18 -15.12 -3.91
N ASP A 63 -7.85 -16.18 -3.22
CA ASP A 63 -8.75 -16.93 -2.34
C ASP A 63 -8.13 -17.13 -0.95
N GLU A 64 -8.87 -17.74 -0.04
CA GLU A 64 -8.40 -18.00 1.33
C GLU A 64 -7.16 -18.91 1.37
N THR A 65 -7.05 -19.86 0.45
CA THR A 65 -5.93 -20.80 0.37
C THR A 65 -4.65 -20.09 -0.05
N GLU A 66 -4.74 -19.30 -1.12
CA GLU A 66 -3.59 -18.52 -1.58
C GLU A 66 -3.18 -17.46 -0.54
N ILE A 67 -4.12 -16.83 0.15
CA ILE A 67 -3.81 -15.88 1.22
C ILE A 67 -3.02 -16.55 2.36
N ARG A 68 -3.39 -17.76 2.80
CA ARG A 68 -2.62 -18.51 3.82
C ARG A 68 -1.20 -18.77 3.33
N ARG A 69 -1.06 -19.22 2.08
CA ARG A 69 0.26 -19.44 1.45
C ARG A 69 1.10 -18.16 1.39
N LEU A 70 0.49 -17.04 0.99
CA LEU A 70 1.18 -15.75 0.98
C LEU A 70 1.66 -15.31 2.37
N ARG A 71 0.87 -15.59 3.41
CA ARG A 71 1.28 -15.34 4.81
C ARG A 71 2.45 -16.23 5.22
N GLU A 72 2.46 -17.49 4.87
CA GLU A 72 3.59 -18.42 5.09
C GLU A 72 4.87 -17.92 4.42
N LEU A 73 4.76 -17.41 3.18
CA LEU A 73 5.87 -16.81 2.44
C LEU A 73 6.38 -15.47 3.04
N GLY A 74 5.69 -14.92 4.04
CA GLY A 74 6.06 -13.65 4.67
C GLY A 74 5.64 -12.40 3.88
N VAL A 75 4.71 -12.55 2.93
CA VAL A 75 4.16 -11.42 2.17
C VAL A 75 3.40 -10.48 3.10
N THR A 76 3.61 -9.18 2.94
CA THR A 76 2.93 -8.13 3.71
C THR A 76 2.09 -7.20 2.84
N ARG A 77 2.30 -7.23 1.52
CA ARG A 77 1.60 -6.40 0.56
C ARG A 77 1.26 -7.18 -0.70
N VAL A 78 0.04 -6.98 -1.19
CA VAL A 78 -0.42 -7.55 -2.47
C VAL A 78 -0.84 -6.43 -3.40
N GLU A 79 -0.35 -6.47 -4.62
CA GLU A 79 -0.69 -5.56 -5.70
C GLU A 79 -1.66 -6.25 -6.66
N LEU A 80 -2.86 -5.71 -6.74
CA LEU A 80 -3.91 -6.25 -7.62
C LEU A 80 -3.90 -5.53 -8.97
N GLY A 81 -3.82 -6.32 -10.02
CA GLY A 81 -3.98 -5.84 -11.40
C GLY A 81 -5.44 -5.51 -11.73
N ALA A 82 -6.02 -4.53 -11.02
CA ALA A 82 -7.41 -4.11 -11.24
C ALA A 82 -7.66 -3.48 -12.62
N GLN A 83 -6.66 -2.82 -13.18
CA GLN A 83 -6.59 -2.16 -14.48
C GLN A 83 -7.60 -1.00 -14.64
N ILE A 84 -8.89 -1.27 -14.60
CA ILE A 84 -10.00 -0.32 -14.68
C ILE A 84 -11.21 -0.90 -13.93
N LEU A 85 -12.11 -0.07 -13.42
CA LEU A 85 -13.37 -0.51 -12.82
C LEU A 85 -14.53 -0.41 -13.82
N ASN A 86 -14.42 -1.17 -14.91
CA ASN A 86 -15.43 -1.22 -15.98
C ASN A 86 -15.39 -2.60 -16.62
N ASP A 87 -16.41 -3.43 -16.35
CA ASP A 87 -16.43 -4.83 -16.77
C ASP A 87 -16.43 -4.96 -18.31
N ARG A 88 -17.10 -4.06 -19.06
CA ARG A 88 -17.06 -4.04 -20.53
C ARG A 88 -15.64 -3.86 -21.06
N ILE A 89 -14.84 -3.02 -20.42
CA ILE A 89 -13.46 -2.78 -20.85
C ILE A 89 -12.57 -3.95 -20.41
N LEU A 90 -12.77 -4.49 -19.21
CA LEU A 90 -12.05 -5.68 -18.74
C LEU A 90 -12.28 -6.87 -19.70
N GLU A 91 -13.51 -7.10 -20.15
CA GLU A 91 -13.84 -8.11 -21.14
C GLU A 91 -13.16 -7.84 -22.47
N LEU A 92 -13.21 -6.60 -22.98
CA LEU A 92 -12.60 -6.21 -24.26
C LEU A 92 -11.08 -6.47 -24.29
N ILE A 93 -10.38 -6.25 -23.17
CA ILE A 93 -8.93 -6.46 -23.09
C ILE A 93 -8.58 -7.87 -22.59
N VAL A 94 -9.54 -8.79 -22.60
CA VAL A 94 -9.38 -10.20 -22.25
C VAL A 94 -8.78 -10.36 -20.82
N ARG A 95 -9.34 -9.62 -19.85
CA ARG A 95 -9.05 -9.84 -18.43
C ARG A 95 -10.07 -10.82 -17.89
N ASP A 96 -9.61 -11.98 -17.38
CA ASP A 96 -10.47 -13.04 -16.88
C ASP A 96 -11.03 -12.73 -15.48
N HIS A 97 -11.24 -11.47 -15.13
CA HIS A 97 -11.85 -11.04 -13.90
C HIS A 97 -12.76 -9.83 -14.12
N THR A 98 -13.71 -9.63 -13.22
CA THR A 98 -14.65 -8.52 -13.20
C THR A 98 -14.40 -7.62 -12.00
N THR A 99 -15.18 -6.55 -11.89
CA THR A 99 -15.19 -5.69 -10.70
C THR A 99 -15.64 -6.41 -9.44
N ALA A 100 -16.41 -7.51 -9.56
CA ALA A 100 -16.81 -8.34 -8.43
C ALA A 100 -15.62 -9.09 -7.81
N GLU A 101 -14.73 -9.70 -8.63
CA GLU A 101 -13.51 -10.33 -8.15
C GLU A 101 -12.55 -9.31 -7.50
N ILE A 102 -12.47 -8.09 -8.04
CA ILE A 102 -11.66 -7.02 -7.42
C ILE A 102 -12.17 -6.71 -6.01
N ARG A 103 -13.49 -6.58 -5.81
CA ARG A 103 -14.10 -6.34 -4.49
C ARG A 103 -13.84 -7.49 -3.52
N HIS A 104 -14.09 -8.71 -3.97
CA HIS A 104 -13.90 -9.93 -3.17
C HIS A 104 -12.45 -10.10 -2.71
N ALA A 105 -11.50 -10.03 -3.65
CA ALA A 105 -10.07 -10.11 -3.37
C ALA A 105 -9.62 -9.04 -2.38
N THR A 106 -10.11 -7.80 -2.54
CA THR A 106 -9.78 -6.69 -1.66
C THR A 106 -10.25 -6.93 -0.24
N GLN A 107 -11.47 -7.45 -0.06
CA GLN A 107 -12.02 -7.78 1.25
C GLN A 107 -11.19 -8.86 1.95
N LEU A 108 -10.92 -9.97 1.28
CA LEU A 108 -10.13 -11.08 1.82
C LEU A 108 -8.73 -10.63 2.23
N LEU A 109 -8.03 -9.91 1.35
CA LEU A 109 -6.68 -9.41 1.62
C LEU A 109 -6.65 -8.45 2.82
N ARG A 110 -7.61 -7.54 2.91
CA ARG A 110 -7.67 -6.59 4.02
C ARG A 110 -7.97 -7.29 5.34
N ASP A 111 -8.92 -8.23 5.37
CA ASP A 111 -9.27 -8.97 6.57
C ASP A 111 -8.12 -9.88 7.03
N ALA A 112 -7.24 -10.31 6.12
CA ALA A 112 -5.99 -10.99 6.44
C ALA A 112 -4.82 -10.04 6.82
N GLY A 113 -5.05 -8.72 6.86
CA GLY A 113 -4.08 -7.73 7.31
C GLY A 113 -3.14 -7.17 6.22
N PHE A 114 -3.23 -7.63 4.98
CA PHE A 114 -2.34 -7.14 3.93
C PHE A 114 -2.54 -5.66 3.60
N LYS A 115 -1.46 -4.99 3.20
CA LYS A 115 -1.56 -3.75 2.42
C LYS A 115 -2.01 -4.11 1.01
N VAL A 116 -2.98 -3.34 0.49
CA VAL A 116 -3.55 -3.57 -0.84
C VAL A 116 -3.21 -2.41 -1.76
N ALA A 117 -2.55 -2.74 -2.86
CA ALA A 117 -2.24 -1.80 -3.93
C ALA A 117 -3.04 -2.14 -5.18
N TYR A 118 -3.50 -1.11 -5.90
CA TYR A 118 -4.11 -1.31 -7.21
C TYR A 118 -3.23 -0.75 -8.33
N HIS A 119 -3.17 -1.50 -9.42
CA HIS A 119 -2.70 -0.98 -10.69
C HIS A 119 -3.89 -0.51 -11.50
N LEU A 120 -3.94 0.78 -11.82
CA LEU A 120 -4.84 1.33 -12.82
C LEU A 120 -4.06 1.63 -14.09
N MET A 121 -4.71 1.32 -15.21
CA MET A 121 -4.16 1.57 -16.54
C MET A 121 -5.06 2.53 -17.32
N PRO A 122 -4.87 3.84 -17.18
CA PRO A 122 -5.56 4.80 -18.06
C PRO A 122 -5.22 4.55 -19.52
N ASN A 123 -6.14 4.92 -20.41
CA ASN A 123 -5.92 4.78 -21.84
C ASN A 123 -5.93 3.34 -22.36
N LEU A 124 -6.75 2.47 -21.75
CA LEU A 124 -6.98 1.11 -22.27
C LEU A 124 -7.84 1.14 -23.54
N PRO A 125 -7.73 0.12 -24.40
CA PRO A 125 -8.63 -0.03 -25.54
C PRO A 125 -10.11 0.03 -25.11
N GLY A 126 -10.89 0.85 -25.81
CA GLY A 126 -12.31 1.04 -25.52
C GLY A 126 -12.63 1.95 -24.34
N ALA A 127 -11.61 2.45 -23.60
CA ALA A 127 -11.78 3.45 -22.56
C ALA A 127 -11.74 4.87 -23.12
N THR A 128 -12.51 5.75 -22.50
CA THR A 128 -12.43 7.19 -22.67
C THR A 128 -11.79 7.84 -21.43
N PRO A 129 -11.32 9.10 -21.51
CA PRO A 129 -10.85 9.82 -20.31
C PRO A 129 -11.89 9.89 -19.20
N ASP A 130 -13.19 9.94 -19.56
CA ASP A 130 -14.28 9.93 -18.57
C ASP A 130 -14.45 8.55 -17.90
N ASP A 131 -14.30 7.44 -18.62
CA ASP A 131 -14.29 6.09 -18.05
C ASP A 131 -13.15 5.92 -17.06
N ASP A 132 -11.96 6.39 -17.43
CA ASP A 132 -10.76 6.36 -16.58
C ASP A 132 -10.96 7.19 -15.30
N LEU A 133 -11.51 8.39 -15.44
CA LEU A 133 -11.78 9.27 -14.30
C LEU A 133 -12.88 8.71 -13.40
N ALA A 134 -13.94 8.15 -13.97
CA ALA A 134 -15.04 7.50 -13.26
C ALA A 134 -14.52 6.30 -12.46
N SER A 135 -13.66 5.47 -13.06
CA SER A 135 -13.00 4.35 -12.35
C SER A 135 -12.15 4.85 -11.19
N CYS A 136 -11.35 5.89 -11.38
CA CYS A 136 -10.53 6.47 -10.31
C CYS A 136 -11.41 7.06 -9.19
N ARG A 137 -12.54 7.66 -9.51
CA ARG A 137 -13.52 8.18 -8.55
C ARG A 137 -14.13 7.04 -7.73
N ALA A 138 -14.62 6.01 -8.39
CA ALA A 138 -15.23 4.85 -7.77
C ALA A 138 -14.29 4.14 -6.79
N LEU A 139 -12.97 4.12 -7.08
CA LEU A 139 -11.97 3.55 -6.17
C LEU A 139 -12.02 4.13 -4.75
N PHE A 140 -12.39 5.38 -4.59
CA PHE A 140 -12.35 6.06 -3.29
C PHE A 140 -13.73 6.38 -2.74
N GLU A 141 -14.74 6.51 -3.59
CA GLU A 141 -16.13 6.75 -3.19
C GLU A 141 -16.82 5.45 -2.76
N ASP A 142 -16.66 4.35 -3.54
CA ASP A 142 -17.23 3.05 -3.19
C ASP A 142 -16.40 2.37 -2.07
N PRO A 143 -17.01 2.12 -0.88
CA PRO A 143 -16.30 1.48 0.23
C PRO A 143 -15.84 0.06 -0.06
N ALA A 144 -16.34 -0.59 -1.10
CA ALA A 144 -15.90 -1.94 -1.47
C ALA A 144 -14.45 -1.99 -1.96
N TYR A 145 -13.87 -0.86 -2.40
CA TYR A 145 -12.49 -0.77 -2.90
C TYR A 145 -11.55 -0.10 -1.89
N ARG A 146 -11.33 1.21 -1.99
CA ARG A 146 -10.49 2.07 -1.12
C ARG A 146 -9.08 1.53 -0.88
N PRO A 147 -8.25 1.31 -1.92
CA PRO A 147 -6.92 0.75 -1.79
C PRO A 147 -6.00 1.63 -0.93
N ASP A 148 -4.98 1.00 -0.30
CA ASP A 148 -3.96 1.71 0.48
C ASP A 148 -2.99 2.45 -0.42
N THR A 149 -2.69 1.86 -1.58
CA THR A 149 -1.77 2.43 -2.55
C THR A 149 -2.28 2.28 -3.98
N LEU A 150 -1.79 3.15 -4.85
CA LEU A 150 -2.19 3.22 -6.27
C LEU A 150 -0.97 3.39 -7.16
N LYS A 151 -0.91 2.63 -8.23
CA LYS A 151 0.00 2.82 -9.36
C LYS A 151 -0.83 3.19 -10.59
N LEU A 152 -0.49 4.30 -11.22
CA LEU A 152 -1.10 4.78 -12.46
C LEU A 152 -0.15 4.47 -13.61
N TYR A 153 -0.51 3.50 -14.42
CA TYR A 153 0.31 3.00 -15.53
C TYR A 153 -0.41 3.22 -16.86
N PRO A 154 -0.30 4.42 -17.46
CA PRO A 154 -0.91 4.67 -18.76
C PRO A 154 -0.54 3.58 -19.77
N CYS A 155 -1.56 3.08 -20.49
CA CYS A 155 -1.37 2.09 -21.52
C CYS A 155 -0.53 2.67 -22.66
N VAL A 156 0.42 1.90 -23.15
CA VAL A 156 1.26 2.23 -24.31
C VAL A 156 1.36 1.03 -25.25
N VAL A 157 1.57 1.30 -26.52
CA VAL A 157 1.72 0.27 -27.54
C VAL A 157 3.18 -0.14 -27.67
N VAL A 158 3.44 -1.45 -27.58
CA VAL A 158 4.77 -2.04 -27.83
C VAL A 158 4.65 -3.11 -28.90
N LYS A 159 5.66 -3.32 -29.74
CA LYS A 159 5.63 -4.24 -30.90
C LYS A 159 5.25 -5.67 -30.55
N SER A 160 5.63 -6.13 -29.35
CA SER A 160 5.39 -7.52 -28.91
C SER A 160 3.96 -7.78 -28.41
N ALA A 161 3.13 -6.73 -28.26
CA ALA A 161 1.77 -6.86 -27.77
C ALA A 161 0.76 -6.91 -28.95
N GLU A 162 -0.33 -7.67 -28.78
CA GLU A 162 -1.44 -7.71 -29.75
C GLU A 162 -2.02 -6.31 -30.00
N LEU A 163 -1.98 -5.43 -29.01
CA LEU A 163 -2.41 -4.05 -29.13
C LEU A 163 -1.68 -3.28 -30.24
N TYR A 164 -0.46 -3.71 -30.64
CA TYR A 164 0.26 -3.13 -31.75
C TYR A 164 -0.51 -3.30 -33.07
N GLN A 165 -1.11 -4.49 -33.30
CA GLN A 165 -1.94 -4.73 -34.47
C GLN A 165 -3.21 -3.87 -34.46
N TRP A 166 -3.86 -3.74 -33.29
CA TRP A 166 -5.04 -2.89 -33.15
C TRP A 166 -4.75 -1.42 -33.47
N TRP A 167 -3.57 -0.95 -33.06
CA TRP A 167 -3.13 0.40 -33.39
C TRP A 167 -2.84 0.55 -34.89
N GLN A 168 -2.17 -0.42 -35.51
CA GLN A 168 -1.90 -0.41 -36.96
C GLN A 168 -3.20 -0.38 -37.80
N ASP A 169 -4.19 -1.15 -37.36
CA ASP A 169 -5.51 -1.25 -38.04
C ASP A 169 -6.44 -0.07 -37.71
N GLY A 170 -6.02 0.88 -36.88
CA GLY A 170 -6.84 2.00 -36.45
C GLY A 170 -7.96 1.66 -35.46
N ARG A 171 -7.98 0.44 -34.89
CA ARG A 171 -8.95 0.01 -33.86
C ARG A 171 -8.65 0.59 -32.49
N TYR A 172 -7.44 1.03 -32.25
CA TYR A 172 -7.01 1.67 -31.02
C TYR A 172 -6.16 2.91 -31.32
N GLN A 173 -6.47 3.99 -30.65
CA GLN A 173 -5.71 5.23 -30.68
C GLN A 173 -5.44 5.67 -29.24
N PRO A 174 -4.17 5.76 -28.81
CA PRO A 174 -3.84 6.25 -27.49
C PRO A 174 -4.16 7.75 -27.35
N TYR A 175 -4.44 8.18 -26.12
CA TYR A 175 -4.59 9.61 -25.82
C TYR A 175 -3.31 10.37 -26.18
N ASP A 176 -3.45 11.60 -26.60
CA ASP A 176 -2.33 12.50 -26.71
C ASP A 176 -1.77 12.89 -25.32
N ASP A 177 -0.58 13.44 -25.29
CA ASP A 177 0.10 13.81 -24.06
C ASP A 177 -0.65 14.85 -23.23
N GLU A 178 -1.39 15.76 -23.87
CA GLU A 178 -2.13 16.81 -23.19
C GLU A 178 -3.36 16.23 -22.47
N THR A 179 -4.16 15.44 -23.16
CA THR A 179 -5.29 14.70 -22.61
C THR A 179 -4.85 13.82 -21.44
N LEU A 180 -3.74 13.08 -21.59
CA LEU A 180 -3.23 12.23 -20.54
C LEU A 180 -2.79 13.02 -19.31
N VAL A 181 -2.10 14.13 -19.49
CA VAL A 181 -1.64 14.98 -18.36
C VAL A 181 -2.84 15.57 -17.62
N GLU A 182 -3.84 16.08 -18.32
CA GLU A 182 -5.06 16.63 -17.69
C GLU A 182 -5.85 15.55 -16.94
N LEU A 183 -5.99 14.36 -17.52
CA LEU A 183 -6.59 13.21 -16.83
C LEU A 183 -5.85 12.86 -15.54
N LEU A 184 -4.52 12.77 -15.59
CA LEU A 184 -3.71 12.47 -14.41
C LEU A 184 -3.79 13.56 -13.34
N ILE A 185 -3.91 14.84 -13.70
CA ILE A 185 -4.19 15.94 -12.78
C ILE A 185 -5.54 15.72 -12.11
N ALA A 186 -6.59 15.42 -12.86
CA ALA A 186 -7.92 15.16 -12.35
C ALA A 186 -7.93 13.95 -11.39
N MET A 187 -7.31 12.83 -11.79
CA MET A 187 -7.18 11.62 -10.95
C MET A 187 -6.44 11.92 -9.64
N LYS A 188 -5.32 12.65 -9.68
CA LYS A 188 -4.54 12.97 -8.47
C LYS A 188 -5.32 13.83 -7.46
N ARG A 189 -6.28 14.62 -7.91
CA ARG A 189 -7.15 15.42 -7.04
C ARG A 189 -8.19 14.57 -6.29
N LEU A 190 -8.56 13.41 -6.83
CA LEU A 190 -9.51 12.49 -6.22
C LEU A 190 -8.88 11.65 -5.09
N VAL A 191 -7.54 11.55 -5.04
CA VAL A 191 -6.87 10.65 -4.10
C VAL A 191 -6.94 11.18 -2.68
N PRO A 192 -7.55 10.43 -1.74
CA PRO A 192 -7.71 10.86 -0.35
C PRO A 192 -6.38 10.84 0.43
N PRO A 193 -6.33 11.53 1.58
CA PRO A 193 -5.13 11.64 2.41
C PRO A 193 -4.58 10.32 2.94
N TYR A 194 -5.39 9.28 3.04
CA TYR A 194 -4.97 7.96 3.52
C TYR A 194 -4.35 7.08 2.43
N ALA A 195 -4.49 7.44 1.14
CA ALA A 195 -3.97 6.64 0.04
C ALA A 195 -2.64 7.19 -0.49
N ARG A 196 -1.79 6.31 -1.02
CA ARG A 196 -0.48 6.64 -1.58
C ARG A 196 -0.43 6.39 -3.08
N ILE A 197 -0.07 7.39 -3.90
CA ILE A 197 0.30 7.15 -5.30
C ILE A 197 1.78 6.80 -5.34
N GLU A 198 2.11 5.55 -5.63
CA GLU A 198 3.50 5.09 -5.69
C GLU A 198 4.17 5.45 -7.01
N ARG A 199 3.52 5.14 -8.12
CA ARG A 199 4.03 5.41 -9.46
C ARG A 199 2.97 6.06 -10.35
N VAL A 200 3.42 6.82 -11.35
CA VAL A 200 2.58 7.48 -12.36
C VAL A 200 3.00 7.06 -13.77
N ILE A 201 4.01 6.21 -13.91
CA ILE A 201 4.50 5.69 -15.19
C ILE A 201 5.10 4.30 -14.97
N ARG A 202 5.07 3.46 -16.00
CA ARG A 202 5.77 2.18 -16.06
C ARG A 202 7.22 2.37 -16.48
N ASP A 203 8.09 1.45 -16.04
CA ASP A 203 9.49 1.38 -16.46
C ASP A 203 9.60 0.65 -17.81
N ILE A 204 9.04 1.25 -18.88
CA ILE A 204 9.19 0.78 -20.26
C ILE A 204 10.13 1.77 -20.95
N PRO A 205 11.23 1.28 -21.55
CA PRO A 205 12.13 2.16 -22.31
C PRO A 205 11.34 2.91 -23.40
N SER A 206 11.53 4.22 -23.48
CA SER A 206 10.82 5.06 -24.47
C SER A 206 11.06 4.61 -25.93
N THR A 207 12.20 3.99 -26.18
CA THR A 207 12.57 3.39 -27.48
C THR A 207 11.74 2.15 -27.85
N SER A 208 11.12 1.51 -26.86
CA SER A 208 10.23 0.35 -27.08
C SER A 208 8.76 0.73 -27.26
N ILE A 209 8.41 2.01 -27.08
CA ILE A 209 7.05 2.50 -27.21
C ILE A 209 6.82 2.97 -28.65
N GLU A 210 5.88 2.33 -29.33
CA GLU A 210 5.47 2.70 -30.68
C GLU A 210 4.44 3.83 -30.68
N ALA A 211 3.42 3.74 -29.81
CA ALA A 211 2.41 4.76 -29.64
C ALA A 211 2.00 4.93 -28.16
N GLY A 212 1.48 6.11 -27.83
CA GLY A 212 1.23 6.54 -26.44
C GLY A 212 2.35 7.42 -25.90
N SER A 213 2.25 7.82 -24.63
CA SER A 213 3.20 8.77 -24.05
C SER A 213 4.59 8.15 -23.88
N LYS A 214 5.59 8.80 -24.46
CA LYS A 214 7.02 8.46 -24.32
C LYS A 214 7.72 9.27 -23.21
N ARG A 215 6.97 10.06 -22.45
CA ARG A 215 7.51 10.93 -21.40
C ARG A 215 7.98 10.12 -20.21
N THR A 216 9.26 10.17 -19.91
CA THR A 216 9.86 9.51 -18.73
C THR A 216 9.64 10.30 -17.43
N ASN A 217 9.35 11.60 -17.52
CA ASN A 217 9.14 12.52 -16.40
C ASN A 217 7.67 12.94 -16.20
N LEU A 218 6.73 12.07 -16.58
CA LEU A 218 5.29 12.39 -16.56
C LEU A 218 4.79 12.83 -15.16
N ARG A 219 5.32 12.24 -14.07
CA ARG A 219 4.97 12.64 -12.70
C ARG A 219 5.39 14.08 -12.41
N GLU A 220 6.59 14.46 -12.79
CA GLU A 220 7.15 15.81 -12.56
C GLU A 220 6.34 16.85 -13.36
N GLU A 221 6.01 16.52 -14.60
CA GLU A 221 5.20 17.40 -15.47
C GLU A 221 3.80 17.64 -14.87
N VAL A 222 3.11 16.57 -14.48
CA VAL A 222 1.81 16.66 -13.81
C VAL A 222 1.91 17.51 -12.53
N GLN A 223 2.94 17.27 -11.69
CA GLN A 223 3.14 18.06 -10.47
C GLN A 223 3.46 19.53 -10.75
N ARG A 224 4.24 19.82 -11.79
CA ARG A 224 4.57 21.18 -12.21
C ARG A 224 3.32 21.94 -12.61
N ARG A 225 2.45 21.34 -13.45
CA ARG A 225 1.18 21.94 -13.89
C ARG A 225 0.20 22.13 -12.74
N MET A 226 0.09 21.15 -11.84
CA MET A 226 -0.74 21.28 -10.65
C MET A 226 -0.30 22.50 -9.81
N ARG A 227 1.01 22.64 -9.54
CA ARG A 227 1.53 23.79 -8.78
C ARG A 227 1.23 25.14 -9.48
N ALA A 228 1.46 25.20 -10.79
CA ALA A 228 1.19 26.42 -11.58
C ALA A 228 -0.28 26.87 -11.51
N ARG A 229 -1.21 25.93 -11.22
CA ARG A 229 -2.66 26.20 -11.11
C ARG A 229 -3.14 26.29 -9.65
N GLY A 230 -2.24 26.27 -8.66
CA GLY A 230 -2.62 26.24 -7.24
C GLY A 230 -3.32 24.95 -6.81
N LEU A 231 -3.18 23.85 -7.58
CA LEU A 231 -3.79 22.55 -7.27
C LEU A 231 -2.83 21.68 -6.45
N ALA A 232 -3.38 20.98 -5.48
CA ALA A 232 -2.62 20.06 -4.63
C ALA A 232 -3.11 18.62 -4.76
N CYS A 233 -2.18 17.65 -4.66
CA CYS A 233 -2.48 16.25 -4.49
C CYS A 233 -2.29 15.89 -3.02
N ARG A 234 -3.32 15.37 -2.37
CA ARG A 234 -3.30 15.04 -0.94
C ARG A 234 -2.85 13.60 -0.63
N CYS A 235 -2.34 12.86 -1.62
CA CYS A 235 -1.84 11.52 -1.36
C CYS A 235 -0.63 11.55 -0.39
N ILE A 236 -0.42 10.47 0.36
CA ILE A 236 0.68 10.30 1.33
C ILE A 236 2.03 10.71 0.71
N ARG A 237 2.36 10.24 -0.50
CA ARG A 237 3.65 10.55 -1.15
C ARG A 237 3.88 12.05 -1.39
N CYS A 238 2.82 12.81 -1.67
CA CYS A 238 2.94 14.26 -1.88
C CYS A 238 3.06 15.03 -0.56
N ARG A 239 2.58 14.45 0.54
CA ARG A 239 2.51 15.05 1.87
C ARG A 239 3.63 14.59 2.82
N GLN A 240 4.25 13.43 2.56
CA GLN A 240 5.31 12.91 3.44
C GLN A 240 6.44 13.92 3.62
N VAL A 241 6.90 14.07 4.85
CA VAL A 241 8.07 14.90 5.17
C VAL A 241 9.33 14.34 4.50
N ARG A 242 10.24 15.25 4.19
CA ARG A 242 11.59 14.95 3.74
C ARG A 242 12.58 15.19 4.86
N ASP A 243 13.83 14.82 4.62
CA ASP A 243 14.90 15.00 5.58
C ASP A 243 15.05 16.48 6.00
N GLY A 244 15.10 16.73 7.31
CA GLY A 244 15.32 18.06 7.86
C GLY A 244 14.14 19.04 7.76
N GLU A 245 12.97 18.63 7.27
CA GLU A 245 11.79 19.51 7.25
C GLU A 245 11.23 19.68 8.67
N PRO A 246 11.26 20.92 9.23
CA PRO A 246 10.65 21.20 10.53
C PRO A 246 9.12 21.20 10.43
N GLY A 247 8.43 20.95 11.54
CA GLY A 247 6.97 21.01 11.59
C GLY A 247 6.40 20.77 12.97
N THR A 248 5.18 21.28 13.18
CA THR A 248 4.37 21.03 14.38
C THR A 248 3.35 19.95 14.05
N PHE A 249 3.69 18.71 14.42
CA PHE A 249 2.87 17.55 14.09
C PHE A 249 1.89 17.23 15.22
N THR A 250 0.62 17.09 14.88
CA THR A 250 -0.45 16.67 15.77
C THR A 250 -1.08 15.36 15.31
N LEU A 251 -1.57 14.56 16.27
CA LEU A 251 -2.30 13.34 15.97
C LEU A 251 -3.60 13.67 15.23
N THR A 252 -3.77 13.05 14.08
CA THR A 252 -4.97 13.15 13.26
C THR A 252 -5.54 11.76 13.04
N ARG A 253 -6.86 11.63 13.15
CA ARG A 253 -7.60 10.37 12.91
C ARG A 253 -8.60 10.56 11.78
N ARG A 254 -8.67 9.57 10.88
CA ARG A 254 -9.67 9.49 9.83
C ARG A 254 -10.27 8.10 9.83
N ASP A 255 -11.55 8.04 10.16
CA ASP A 255 -12.31 6.79 10.13
C ASP A 255 -13.08 6.67 8.81
N PHE A 256 -13.04 5.49 8.23
CA PHE A 256 -13.80 5.19 7.03
C PHE A 256 -14.09 3.68 6.91
N GLU A 257 -15.21 3.37 6.30
CA GLU A 257 -15.54 2.00 5.93
C GLU A 257 -14.71 1.56 4.73
N ALA A 258 -14.19 0.32 4.74
CA ALA A 258 -13.50 -0.27 3.60
C ALA A 258 -13.72 -1.78 3.55
N SER A 259 -14.19 -2.27 2.40
CA SER A 259 -14.39 -3.71 2.14
C SER A 259 -15.12 -4.41 3.29
N GLY A 260 -16.27 -3.84 3.71
CA GLY A 260 -17.12 -4.35 4.80
C GLY A 260 -16.58 -4.19 6.21
N GLY A 261 -15.32 -3.82 6.39
CA GLY A 261 -14.71 -3.52 7.68
C GLY A 261 -14.62 -2.03 7.98
N GLN A 262 -14.06 -1.68 9.14
CA GLN A 262 -13.78 -0.30 9.55
C GLN A 262 -12.28 -0.05 9.54
N GLU A 263 -11.85 1.07 9.00
CA GLU A 263 -10.46 1.53 9.05
C GLU A 263 -10.36 2.78 9.91
N ALA A 264 -9.34 2.84 10.76
CA ALA A 264 -8.87 4.07 11.40
C ALA A 264 -7.47 4.37 10.86
N PHE A 265 -7.35 5.42 10.06
CA PHE A 265 -6.08 5.96 9.59
C PHE A 265 -5.61 7.01 10.58
N LEU A 266 -4.61 6.64 11.36
CA LEU A 266 -3.96 7.51 12.34
C LEU A 266 -2.70 8.10 11.73
N SER A 267 -2.45 9.39 11.95
CA SER A 267 -1.27 10.04 11.39
C SER A 267 -0.84 11.24 12.23
N PHE A 268 0.46 11.52 12.23
CA PHE A 268 0.99 12.79 12.72
C PHE A 268 1.13 13.73 11.52
N GLU A 269 0.36 14.82 11.56
CA GLU A 269 0.26 15.79 10.46
C GLU A 269 0.48 17.21 10.95
N ASP A 270 1.15 18.01 10.12
CA ASP A 270 1.28 19.46 10.30
C ASP A 270 0.17 20.15 9.50
N ALA A 271 -0.80 20.74 10.19
CA ALA A 271 -1.96 21.37 9.57
C ALA A 271 -1.59 22.61 8.75
N ALA A 272 -0.52 23.34 9.12
CA ALA A 272 -0.11 24.56 8.42
C ALA A 272 0.50 24.25 7.03
N THR A 273 1.21 23.15 6.92
CA THR A 273 1.95 22.76 5.71
C THR A 273 1.35 21.56 4.96
N ASP A 274 0.29 20.94 5.51
CA ASP A 274 -0.30 19.67 5.05
C ASP A 274 0.75 18.54 4.92
N ARG A 275 1.76 18.53 5.84
CA ARG A 275 2.82 17.53 5.86
C ARG A 275 2.46 16.38 6.79
N LEU A 276 2.94 15.17 6.44
CA LEU A 276 2.71 13.93 7.17
C LEU A 276 4.06 13.32 7.57
N ALA A 277 4.25 13.11 8.89
CA ALA A 277 5.49 12.56 9.46
C ALA A 277 5.41 11.07 9.76
N CYS A 278 4.25 10.58 10.22
CA CYS A 278 4.06 9.19 10.60
C CYS A 278 2.62 8.77 10.34
N LEU A 279 2.39 7.49 10.08
CA LEU A 279 1.05 6.93 9.91
C LEU A 279 0.93 5.53 10.49
N LEU A 280 -0.31 5.16 10.86
CA LEU A 280 -0.72 3.80 11.21
C LEU A 280 -2.09 3.52 10.58
N ARG A 281 -2.26 2.29 10.08
CA ARG A 281 -3.54 1.76 9.59
C ARG A 281 -4.04 0.70 10.56
N LEU A 282 -5.12 1.00 11.25
CA LEU A 282 -5.82 0.07 12.11
C LEU A 282 -7.13 -0.37 11.43
N ARG A 283 -7.40 -1.67 11.44
CA ARG A 283 -8.61 -2.25 10.85
C ARG A 283 -9.40 -3.06 11.85
N LEU A 284 -10.69 -2.85 11.88
CA LEU A 284 -11.68 -3.81 12.39
C LEU A 284 -12.12 -4.69 11.20
N PRO A 285 -11.78 -5.99 11.16
CA PRO A 285 -12.14 -6.87 10.06
C PRO A 285 -13.66 -6.93 9.82
N SER A 286 -14.06 -7.19 8.57
CA SER A 286 -15.47 -7.31 8.20
C SER A 286 -16.18 -8.42 8.97
N THR A 287 -15.48 -9.53 9.21
CA THR A 287 -16.00 -10.66 9.99
C THR A 287 -16.32 -10.26 11.42
N LEU A 288 -15.42 -9.59 12.11
CA LEU A 288 -15.63 -9.13 13.47
C LEU A 288 -16.73 -8.06 13.56
N ARG A 289 -16.73 -7.10 12.63
CA ARG A 289 -17.78 -6.08 12.53
C ARG A 289 -19.18 -6.68 12.37
N ASN A 290 -19.29 -7.74 11.56
CA ASN A 290 -20.54 -8.42 11.28
C ASN A 290 -20.84 -9.60 12.23
N ARG A 291 -19.99 -9.81 13.26
CA ARG A 291 -20.11 -10.89 14.25
C ARG A 291 -20.08 -12.29 13.62
N HIS A 292 -19.28 -12.47 12.59
CA HIS A 292 -19.00 -13.77 11.98
C HIS A 292 -17.61 -14.27 12.40
N PRO A 293 -17.39 -15.59 12.52
CA PRO A 293 -16.07 -16.15 12.74
C PRO A 293 -15.09 -15.73 11.63
N HIS A 294 -13.85 -15.48 12.03
CA HIS A 294 -12.80 -15.16 11.05
C HIS A 294 -12.31 -16.46 10.38
N TRP A 295 -12.26 -16.47 9.05
CA TRP A 295 -11.79 -17.62 8.28
C TRP A 295 -10.30 -17.97 8.52
N MET A 296 -9.51 -17.06 9.09
CA MET A 296 -8.20 -17.34 9.68
C MET A 296 -8.35 -17.37 11.21
N PRO A 297 -8.33 -18.53 11.86
CA PRO A 297 -8.57 -18.63 13.31
C PRO A 297 -7.59 -17.82 14.17
N VAL A 298 -6.36 -17.63 13.70
CA VAL A 298 -5.34 -16.82 14.39
C VAL A 298 -5.74 -15.34 14.50
N LEU A 299 -6.62 -14.85 13.63
CA LEU A 299 -7.11 -13.46 13.63
C LEU A 299 -8.49 -13.30 14.29
N GLU A 300 -9.06 -14.39 14.83
CA GLU A 300 -10.35 -14.33 15.51
C GLU A 300 -10.34 -13.31 16.66
N GLY A 301 -11.32 -12.41 16.69
CA GLY A 301 -11.45 -11.37 17.72
C GLY A 301 -10.38 -10.28 17.73
N ALA A 302 -9.52 -10.21 16.72
CA ALA A 302 -8.41 -9.27 16.68
C ALA A 302 -8.70 -8.06 15.79
N ALA A 303 -8.36 -6.86 16.27
CA ALA A 303 -8.10 -5.71 15.39
C ALA A 303 -6.73 -5.87 14.72
N LEU A 304 -6.55 -5.29 13.53
CA LEU A 304 -5.34 -5.49 12.73
C LEU A 304 -4.57 -4.19 12.54
N VAL A 305 -3.32 -4.13 12.97
CA VAL A 305 -2.36 -3.10 12.53
C VAL A 305 -1.76 -3.55 11.22
N ARG A 306 -2.17 -2.89 10.11
CA ARG A 306 -1.79 -3.26 8.74
C ARG A 306 -0.58 -2.51 8.22
N GLU A 307 -0.27 -1.38 8.78
CA GLU A 307 0.91 -0.56 8.47
C GLU A 307 1.23 0.37 9.64
N LEU A 308 2.51 0.49 9.96
CA LEU A 308 3.09 1.59 10.74
C LEU A 308 4.30 2.08 9.97
N HIS A 309 4.37 3.38 9.68
CA HIS A 309 5.46 3.95 8.90
C HIS A 309 5.78 5.37 9.33
N THR A 310 7.06 5.65 9.62
CA THR A 310 7.57 6.99 9.91
C THR A 310 8.44 7.46 8.74
N TYR A 311 8.22 8.69 8.30
CA TYR A 311 8.95 9.35 7.22
C TYR A 311 10.03 10.28 7.78
N GLY A 312 10.97 10.68 6.94
CA GLY A 312 12.09 11.56 7.27
C GLY A 312 13.43 10.83 7.22
N HIS A 313 14.47 11.48 7.76
CA HIS A 313 15.82 10.95 7.76
C HIS A 313 15.91 9.65 8.56
N HIS A 314 16.51 8.63 7.95
CA HIS A 314 16.81 7.38 8.64
C HIS A 314 17.99 7.59 9.59
N VAL A 315 17.69 7.66 10.87
CA VAL A 315 18.71 7.67 11.92
C VAL A 315 18.87 6.23 12.40
N GLY A 316 20.12 5.76 12.51
CA GLY A 316 20.39 4.42 13.04
C GLY A 316 19.76 4.23 14.42
N ILE A 317 19.28 3.03 14.73
CA ILE A 317 18.55 2.69 15.98
C ILE A 317 19.29 3.14 17.23
N HIS A 318 20.61 3.31 17.14
CA HIS A 318 21.48 3.75 18.25
C HIS A 318 21.94 5.21 18.19
N GLN A 319 21.51 5.98 17.19
CA GLN A 319 21.87 7.39 17.05
C GLN A 319 20.64 8.26 17.41
N ARG A 320 20.83 9.25 18.27
CA ARG A 320 19.83 10.28 18.54
C ARG A 320 20.10 11.50 17.66
N ALA A 321 19.14 11.88 16.85
CA ALA A 321 19.09 13.18 16.19
C ALA A 321 17.81 13.86 16.67
N ASP A 322 17.93 14.89 17.49
CA ASP A 322 16.79 15.54 18.15
C ASP A 322 15.78 16.15 17.16
N ASP A 323 16.19 16.37 15.91
CA ASP A 323 15.38 16.94 14.83
C ASP A 323 14.71 15.88 13.92
N ALA A 324 15.00 14.59 14.10
CA ALA A 324 14.42 13.55 13.25
C ALA A 324 13.03 13.12 13.73
N ALA A 325 12.04 13.08 12.83
CA ALA A 325 10.67 12.63 13.11
C ALA A 325 10.63 11.23 13.76
N GLN A 326 11.59 10.36 13.45
CA GLN A 326 11.73 9.01 14.02
C GLN A 326 11.98 9.01 15.54
N HIS A 327 12.63 10.05 16.11
CA HIS A 327 12.97 10.11 17.54
C HIS A 327 11.92 10.86 18.39
N ARG A 328 10.88 11.42 17.78
CA ARG A 328 9.78 12.08 18.51
C ARG A 328 8.78 11.10 19.15
N GLY A 329 8.99 9.80 19.05
CA GLY A 329 8.11 8.78 19.63
C GLY A 329 6.74 8.67 18.96
N PHE A 330 6.56 9.22 17.76
CA PHE A 330 5.29 9.20 17.04
C PHE A 330 4.76 7.80 16.80
N GLY A 331 5.64 6.84 16.43
CA GLY A 331 5.25 5.46 16.24
C GLY A 331 4.65 4.82 17.49
N LYS A 332 5.25 5.08 18.66
CA LYS A 332 4.74 4.60 19.95
C LYS A 332 3.37 5.18 20.26
N GLN A 333 3.21 6.50 20.11
CA GLN A 333 1.93 7.17 20.34
C GLN A 333 0.82 6.66 19.40
N LEU A 334 1.16 6.34 18.13
CA LEU A 334 0.18 5.76 17.21
C LEU A 334 -0.24 4.34 17.62
N ILE A 335 0.67 3.53 18.15
CA ILE A 335 0.34 2.19 18.70
C ILE A 335 -0.55 2.33 19.93
N GLU A 336 -0.20 3.21 20.87
CA GLU A 336 -1.00 3.46 22.10
C GLU A 336 -2.43 3.91 21.73
N GLU A 337 -2.58 4.78 20.74
CA GLU A 337 -3.91 5.20 20.27
C GLU A 337 -4.65 4.07 19.54
N ALA A 338 -3.95 3.27 18.75
CA ALA A 338 -4.55 2.09 18.10
C ALA A 338 -5.05 1.06 19.13
N GLU A 339 -4.29 0.82 20.19
CA GLU A 339 -4.69 -0.05 21.32
C GLU A 339 -5.93 0.50 22.05
N ARG A 340 -5.94 1.81 22.30
CA ARG A 340 -7.09 2.49 22.91
C ARG A 340 -8.34 2.32 22.06
N ILE A 341 -8.27 2.58 20.75
CA ILE A 341 -9.39 2.44 19.81
C ILE A 341 -9.87 0.98 19.77
N ALA A 342 -8.96 0.04 19.59
CA ALA A 342 -9.29 -1.38 19.50
C ALA A 342 -10.02 -1.87 20.77
N ARG A 343 -9.51 -1.52 21.95
CA ARG A 343 -10.05 -1.97 23.23
C ARG A 343 -11.33 -1.21 23.63
N GLN A 344 -11.28 0.13 23.62
CA GLN A 344 -12.34 0.95 24.21
C GLN A 344 -13.48 1.24 23.25
N GLU A 345 -13.20 1.37 21.96
CA GLU A 345 -14.23 1.72 20.98
C GLU A 345 -14.77 0.50 20.23
N TRP A 346 -13.88 -0.45 19.87
CA TRP A 346 -14.25 -1.62 19.07
C TRP A 346 -14.47 -2.88 19.91
N GLY A 347 -14.12 -2.87 21.21
CA GLY A 347 -14.30 -4.00 22.13
C GLY A 347 -13.39 -5.21 21.82
N CYS A 348 -12.32 -5.00 21.05
CA CYS A 348 -11.38 -6.06 20.70
C CYS A 348 -10.49 -6.41 21.90
N GLN A 349 -10.29 -7.71 22.15
CA GLN A 349 -9.40 -8.20 23.21
C GLN A 349 -7.97 -8.42 22.71
N ARG A 350 -7.76 -8.40 21.40
CA ARG A 350 -6.49 -8.70 20.73
C ARG A 350 -6.20 -7.71 19.64
N ILE A 351 -4.91 -7.45 19.40
CA ILE A 351 -4.42 -6.78 18.20
C ILE A 351 -3.44 -7.73 17.52
N ALA A 352 -3.61 -7.93 16.22
CA ALA A 352 -2.65 -8.61 15.37
C ALA A 352 -1.90 -7.58 14.51
N VAL A 353 -0.59 -7.75 14.41
CA VAL A 353 0.27 -6.87 13.62
C VAL A 353 0.82 -7.66 12.43
N ILE A 354 0.64 -7.13 11.21
CA ILE A 354 1.32 -7.69 10.05
C ILE A 354 2.75 -7.14 9.98
N ALA A 355 3.72 -8.00 10.13
CA ALA A 355 5.14 -7.64 10.06
C ALA A 355 5.85 -8.46 8.98
N GLY A 356 6.78 -7.82 8.28
CA GLY A 356 7.73 -8.52 7.41
C GLY A 356 8.68 -9.38 8.22
N VAL A 357 9.18 -10.48 7.63
CA VAL A 357 10.03 -11.45 8.34
C VAL A 357 11.23 -10.80 9.02
N GLY A 358 11.92 -9.89 8.33
CA GLY A 358 13.08 -9.20 8.90
C GLY A 358 12.76 -8.05 9.87
N ALA A 359 11.46 -7.81 10.14
CA ALA A 359 11.00 -6.81 11.11
C ALA A 359 10.32 -7.45 12.34
N ARG A 360 10.33 -8.79 12.44
CA ARG A 360 9.87 -9.52 13.61
C ARG A 360 10.97 -9.48 14.67
N GLU A 361 10.63 -9.09 15.88
CA GLU A 361 11.47 -9.12 17.07
C GLU A 361 10.74 -9.81 18.21
#